data_848e32562bef2d9396338529d856a671
#
_entry.id   848e32562bef2d9396338529d856a671
#
_cell.length_a   1.000
_cell.length_b   1.000
_cell.length_c   1.000
_cell.angle_alpha   90.00
_cell.angle_beta   90.00
_cell.angle_gamma   90.00
#
_symmetry.space_group_name_H-M   'P 1'
#
loop_
_entity.id
_entity.type
_entity.pdbx_description
1 polymer ?
#
loop_
_entity_poly.entity_id
_entity_poly.type
_entity_poly.pdbx_seq_one_letter_code
_entity_poly.pdbx_strand_id
1 'polypeptide(L)'
;MGGSIFAAVMGLLLCANGQDDLDRALVPKASAEQKVLDAIKAPEISVVHLWAPWCSNCQTELKSGGWLKMVKNNPQVKFYFVSVWNDGGDGKPMLSKFQIADQSNVTILADLGPRRGDGKITQFAGMPVSWIPTTWVYKGGDLRYALNYGEVRFDVLQQFLEDSKSEWSHKGEPKLPE
;
A
#
# COMPACT_ATOMS: atom_id res chain seq x y z
N MET A 1 40.26 13.14 -68.25
CA MET A 1 39.93 11.79 -67.81
C MET A 1 39.88 11.83 -66.29
N GLY A 2 38.76 12.10 -65.72
CA GLY A 2 38.61 12.21 -64.29
C GLY A 2 37.38 11.37 -63.84
N GLY A 3 37.65 10.30 -63.15
CA GLY A 3 36.61 9.46 -62.60
C GLY A 3 36.18 9.95 -61.21
N SER A 4 34.94 10.38 -61.08
CA SER A 4 34.29 10.67 -59.80
C SER A 4 33.84 9.39 -59.12
N ILE A 5 34.33 9.17 -57.95
CA ILE A 5 33.87 8.11 -57.06
C ILE A 5 32.84 8.70 -56.09
N PHE A 6 31.56 8.38 -56.27
CA PHE A 6 30.51 8.67 -55.32
C PHE A 6 30.57 7.59 -54.23
N ALA A 7 30.97 7.99 -53.00
CA ALA A 7 30.79 7.15 -51.83
C ALA A 7 29.37 7.33 -51.26
N ALA A 8 28.57 6.30 -51.33
CA ALA A 8 27.26 6.23 -50.67
C ALA A 8 27.46 5.99 -49.19
N VAL A 9 27.20 6.99 -48.36
CA VAL A 9 27.04 6.83 -46.93
C VAL A 9 25.60 6.36 -46.69
N MET A 10 25.48 5.05 -46.50
CA MET A 10 24.19 4.44 -46.09
C MET A 10 24.11 4.51 -44.59
N GLY A 11 23.26 5.41 -44.10
CA GLY A 11 23.05 5.66 -42.69
C GLY A 11 22.46 4.46 -41.99
N LEU A 12 23.17 3.97 -40.95
CA LEU A 12 22.60 3.08 -39.94
C LEU A 12 21.75 3.92 -38.98
N LEU A 13 20.48 4.03 -39.25
CA LEU A 13 19.45 4.48 -38.33
C LEU A 13 18.55 3.29 -38.06
N LEU A 14 18.88 2.44 -37.11
CA LEU A 14 17.95 1.42 -36.60
C LEU A 14 18.34 0.98 -35.19
N CYS A 15 17.31 0.99 -34.32
CA CYS A 15 17.23 0.28 -33.04
C CYS A 15 17.77 0.97 -31.77
N ALA A 16 17.22 2.14 -31.45
CA ALA A 16 17.31 2.63 -30.06
C ALA A 16 16.02 2.34 -29.24
N ASN A 17 14.90 1.93 -29.86
CA ASN A 17 13.62 1.84 -29.16
C ASN A 17 13.30 0.43 -28.61
N GLY A 18 14.06 -0.59 -28.94
CA GLY A 18 13.78 -1.96 -28.48
C GLY A 18 14.45 -2.33 -27.17
N GLN A 19 15.54 -1.63 -26.81
CA GLN A 19 16.30 -1.93 -25.60
C GLN A 19 15.61 -1.34 -24.37
N ASP A 20 15.09 -0.14 -24.46
CA ASP A 20 14.38 0.54 -23.36
C ASP A 20 13.09 -0.17 -22.96
N ASP A 21 12.38 -0.78 -23.90
CA ASP A 21 11.17 -1.56 -23.61
C ASP A 21 11.48 -2.92 -22.96
N LEU A 22 12.60 -3.54 -23.30
CA LEU A 22 13.06 -4.78 -22.69
C LEU A 22 13.58 -4.55 -21.25
N ASP A 23 14.33 -3.47 -21.04
CA ASP A 23 14.82 -3.11 -19.69
C ASP A 23 13.68 -2.71 -18.76
N ARG A 24 12.62 -2.07 -19.28
CA ARG A 24 11.42 -1.75 -18.52
C ARG A 24 10.59 -2.97 -18.13
N ALA A 25 10.63 -4.03 -18.94
CA ALA A 25 9.95 -5.30 -18.65
C ALA A 25 10.69 -6.18 -17.65
N LEU A 26 11.99 -5.94 -17.41
CA LEU A 26 12.85 -6.72 -16.52
C LEU A 26 12.97 -6.14 -15.10
N VAL A 27 12.45 -4.93 -14.84
CA VAL A 27 12.40 -4.40 -13.47
C VAL A 27 11.32 -5.14 -12.69
N PRO A 28 11.67 -5.92 -11.65
CA PRO A 28 10.67 -6.60 -10.84
C PRO A 28 9.68 -5.58 -10.29
N LYS A 29 8.39 -5.77 -10.56
CA LYS A 29 7.36 -4.92 -10.01
C LYS A 29 7.45 -4.97 -8.49
N ALA A 30 7.67 -3.82 -7.83
CA ALA A 30 7.80 -3.73 -6.40
C ALA A 30 6.66 -4.48 -5.69
N SER A 31 6.98 -5.29 -4.69
CA SER A 31 5.98 -6.02 -3.90
C SER A 31 5.00 -5.06 -3.23
N ALA A 32 3.84 -5.56 -2.79
CA ALA A 32 2.90 -4.77 -2.02
C ALA A 32 3.57 -4.18 -0.77
N GLU A 33 4.39 -4.98 -0.08
CA GLU A 33 5.13 -4.54 1.10
C GLU A 33 6.10 -3.39 0.78
N GLN A 34 6.91 -3.52 -0.29
CA GLN A 34 7.84 -2.46 -0.69
C GLN A 34 7.12 -1.16 -1.00
N LYS A 35 5.98 -1.22 -1.70
CA LYS A 35 5.16 -0.03 -1.99
C LYS A 35 4.63 0.65 -0.73
N VAL A 36 4.21 -0.14 0.27
CA VAL A 36 3.78 0.40 1.56
C VAL A 36 4.97 1.00 2.31
N LEU A 37 6.12 0.29 2.38
CA LEU A 37 7.33 0.79 3.02
C LEU A 37 7.80 2.13 2.45
N ASP A 38 7.69 2.32 1.14
CA ASP A 38 8.04 3.58 0.50
C ASP A 38 7.00 4.68 0.79
N ALA A 39 5.73 4.31 0.77
CA ALA A 39 4.63 5.24 0.97
C ALA A 39 4.53 5.79 2.40
N ILE A 40 4.75 4.96 3.42
CA ILE A 40 4.65 5.39 4.83
C ILE A 40 5.75 6.37 5.26
N LYS A 41 6.83 6.51 4.47
CA LYS A 41 7.89 7.50 4.70
C LYS A 41 7.45 8.94 4.40
N ALA A 42 6.36 9.09 3.64
CA ALA A 42 5.82 10.39 3.28
C ALA A 42 5.32 11.16 4.52
N PRO A 43 5.34 12.51 4.49
CA PRO A 43 4.90 13.32 5.62
C PRO A 43 3.39 13.23 5.90
N GLU A 44 2.61 12.78 4.92
CA GLU A 44 1.17 12.58 5.06
C GLU A 44 0.86 11.38 5.96
N ILE A 45 -0.31 11.43 6.59
CA ILE A 45 -0.82 10.28 7.35
C ILE A 45 -1.17 9.16 6.37
N SER A 46 -0.65 7.97 6.65
CA SER A 46 -0.94 6.75 5.91
C SER A 46 -1.63 5.72 6.79
N VAL A 47 -2.76 5.20 6.34
CA VAL A 47 -3.47 4.09 6.97
C VAL A 47 -3.21 2.83 6.14
N VAL A 48 -2.63 1.83 6.77
CA VAL A 48 -2.40 0.51 6.16
C VAL A 48 -3.38 -0.47 6.77
N HIS A 49 -4.30 -1.00 5.95
CA HIS A 49 -5.32 -1.95 6.37
C HIS A 49 -5.09 -3.31 5.71
N LEU A 50 -4.69 -4.29 6.53
CA LEU A 50 -4.50 -5.67 6.09
C LEU A 50 -5.83 -6.43 6.22
N TRP A 51 -6.28 -7.03 5.15
CA TRP A 51 -7.60 -7.65 5.06
C TRP A 51 -7.63 -8.79 4.05
N ALA A 52 -8.75 -9.48 3.96
CA ALA A 52 -9.03 -10.42 2.88
C ALA A 52 -10.54 -10.51 2.57
N PRO A 53 -10.92 -10.74 1.29
CA PRO A 53 -12.33 -10.85 0.89
C PRO A 53 -13.10 -11.97 1.59
N TRP A 54 -12.42 -13.04 1.95
CA TRP A 54 -13.02 -14.20 2.64
C TRP A 54 -13.11 -14.03 4.16
N CYS A 55 -12.50 -13.01 4.75
CA CYS A 55 -12.50 -12.76 6.19
C CYS A 55 -13.84 -12.16 6.64
N SER A 56 -14.56 -12.82 7.53
CA SER A 56 -15.89 -12.39 7.99
C SER A 56 -15.87 -11.02 8.66
N ASN A 57 -14.91 -10.77 9.57
CA ASN A 57 -14.79 -9.48 10.26
C ASN A 57 -14.45 -8.35 9.27
N CYS A 58 -13.57 -8.62 8.30
CA CYS A 58 -13.27 -7.65 7.23
C CYS A 58 -14.52 -7.30 6.41
N GLN A 59 -15.36 -8.31 6.11
CA GLN A 59 -16.63 -8.07 5.41
C GLN A 59 -17.62 -7.26 6.26
N THR A 60 -17.65 -7.49 7.58
CA THR A 60 -18.49 -6.72 8.50
C THR A 60 -18.11 -5.24 8.51
N GLU A 61 -16.81 -4.94 8.57
CA GLU A 61 -16.31 -3.57 8.46
C GLU A 61 -16.74 -2.89 7.15
N LEU A 62 -16.61 -3.58 6.01
CA LEU A 62 -17.01 -3.05 4.71
C LEU A 62 -18.53 -2.80 4.64
N LYS A 63 -19.33 -3.76 5.13
CA LYS A 63 -20.81 -3.67 5.16
C LYS A 63 -21.33 -2.55 6.05
N SER A 64 -20.59 -2.18 7.09
CA SER A 64 -20.97 -1.08 8.00
C SER A 64 -20.97 0.29 7.31
N GLY A 65 -20.30 0.43 6.15
CA GLY A 65 -20.08 1.70 5.46
C GLY A 65 -19.03 2.60 6.13
N GLY A 66 -18.44 2.15 7.24
CA GLY A 66 -17.49 2.93 8.03
C GLY A 66 -16.23 3.27 7.24
N TRP A 67 -15.68 2.34 6.46
CA TRP A 67 -14.52 2.59 5.61
C TRP A 67 -14.79 3.65 4.54
N LEU A 68 -15.92 3.59 3.84
CA LEU A 68 -16.26 4.60 2.84
C LEU A 68 -16.36 5.99 3.46
N LYS A 69 -17.03 6.09 4.62
CA LYS A 69 -17.14 7.35 5.37
C LYS A 69 -15.77 7.85 5.82
N MET A 70 -14.92 6.97 6.36
CA MET A 70 -13.56 7.29 6.82
C MET A 70 -12.71 7.86 5.69
N VAL A 71 -12.69 7.20 4.53
CA VAL A 71 -11.91 7.61 3.36
C VAL A 71 -12.39 8.97 2.82
N LYS A 72 -13.71 9.17 2.71
CA LYS A 72 -14.30 10.42 2.21
C LYS A 72 -14.08 11.60 3.15
N ASN A 73 -14.14 11.37 4.44
CA ASN A 73 -13.99 12.43 5.45
C ASN A 73 -12.51 12.84 5.66
N ASN A 74 -11.57 12.06 5.17
CA ASN A 74 -10.13 12.28 5.35
C ASN A 74 -9.39 12.29 4.00
N PRO A 75 -9.70 13.22 3.06
CA PRO A 75 -9.13 13.23 1.72
C PRO A 75 -7.60 13.45 1.69
N GLN A 76 -7.03 14.02 2.74
CA GLN A 76 -5.59 14.24 2.90
C GLN A 76 -4.84 13.01 3.42
N VAL A 77 -5.56 12.00 3.94
CA VAL A 77 -4.98 10.74 4.42
C VAL A 77 -4.88 9.75 3.27
N LYS A 78 -3.78 9.01 3.18
CA LYS A 78 -3.60 7.92 2.21
C LYS A 78 -4.01 6.59 2.83
N PHE A 79 -4.88 5.87 2.15
CA PHE A 79 -5.39 4.58 2.61
C PHE A 79 -4.86 3.46 1.71
N TYR A 80 -4.18 2.49 2.30
CA TYR A 80 -3.64 1.31 1.62
C TYR A 80 -4.42 0.08 2.07
N PHE A 81 -5.30 -0.42 1.21
CA PHE A 81 -5.97 -1.70 1.42
C PHE A 81 -5.10 -2.80 0.84
N VAL A 82 -4.47 -3.58 1.71
CA VAL A 82 -3.57 -4.67 1.32
C VAL A 82 -4.27 -6.00 1.58
N SER A 83 -4.65 -6.67 0.51
CA SER A 83 -5.18 -8.03 0.60
C SER A 83 -4.03 -8.99 0.93
N VAL A 84 -4.13 -9.69 2.04
CA VAL A 84 -3.16 -10.69 2.48
C VAL A 84 -3.84 -12.05 2.62
N TRP A 85 -3.06 -13.14 2.53
CA TRP A 85 -3.59 -14.50 2.64
C TRP A 85 -4.73 -14.78 1.65
N ASN A 86 -4.58 -14.32 0.43
CA ASN A 86 -5.63 -14.37 -0.59
C ASN A 86 -5.10 -14.83 -1.95
N ASP A 87 -4.07 -15.67 -1.94
CA ASP A 87 -3.49 -16.29 -3.15
C ASP A 87 -3.19 -15.26 -4.26
N GLY A 88 -2.67 -14.07 -3.87
CA GLY A 88 -2.33 -12.98 -4.78
C GLY A 88 -3.53 -12.13 -5.25
N GLY A 89 -4.75 -12.44 -4.84
CA GLY A 89 -5.94 -11.65 -5.18
C GLY A 89 -5.99 -10.33 -4.41
N ASP A 90 -6.24 -9.21 -5.11
CA ASP A 90 -6.26 -7.85 -4.52
C ASP A 90 -7.59 -7.47 -3.82
N GLY A 91 -8.63 -8.26 -4.02
CA GLY A 91 -9.94 -7.99 -3.45
C GLY A 91 -10.66 -6.77 -4.02
N LYS A 92 -10.13 -6.13 -5.07
CA LYS A 92 -10.69 -4.93 -5.68
C LYS A 92 -12.18 -5.02 -6.01
N PRO A 93 -12.73 -6.14 -6.54
CA PRO A 93 -14.16 -6.23 -6.83
C PRO A 93 -15.04 -6.03 -5.59
N MET A 94 -14.58 -6.49 -4.41
CA MET A 94 -15.31 -6.27 -3.17
C MET A 94 -15.22 -4.81 -2.71
N LEU A 95 -14.06 -4.19 -2.77
CA LEU A 95 -13.89 -2.76 -2.44
C LEU A 95 -14.70 -1.86 -3.37
N SER A 96 -14.78 -2.20 -4.68
CA SER A 96 -15.63 -1.49 -5.65
C SER A 96 -17.12 -1.59 -5.31
N LYS A 97 -17.57 -2.77 -4.89
CA LYS A 97 -18.96 -2.96 -4.43
C LYS A 97 -19.34 -2.00 -3.31
N PHE A 98 -18.40 -1.65 -2.44
CA PHE A 98 -18.58 -0.71 -1.34
C PHE A 98 -18.09 0.72 -1.66
N GLN A 99 -17.83 1.04 -2.94
CA GLN A 99 -17.41 2.35 -3.44
C GLN A 99 -16.10 2.89 -2.83
N ILE A 100 -15.25 2.00 -2.33
CA ILE A 100 -13.97 2.35 -1.71
C ILE A 100 -12.87 2.41 -2.77
N ALA A 101 -12.89 1.49 -3.74
CA ALA A 101 -11.85 1.34 -4.75
C ALA A 101 -11.64 2.58 -5.65
N ASP A 102 -12.68 3.39 -5.82
CA ASP A 102 -12.68 4.54 -6.74
C ASP A 102 -12.31 5.86 -6.05
N GLN A 103 -11.97 5.82 -4.76
CA GLN A 103 -11.57 7.02 -4.03
C GLN A 103 -10.11 7.37 -4.34
N SER A 104 -9.82 8.65 -4.63
CA SER A 104 -8.52 9.13 -5.09
C SER A 104 -7.38 8.97 -4.08
N ASN A 105 -7.71 8.84 -2.80
CA ASN A 105 -6.78 8.64 -1.69
C ASN A 105 -6.66 7.16 -1.26
N VAL A 106 -7.21 6.23 -2.05
CA VAL A 106 -7.13 4.79 -1.81
C VAL A 106 -6.17 4.12 -2.79
N THR A 107 -5.31 3.27 -2.26
CA THR A 107 -4.45 2.36 -3.03
C THR A 107 -4.76 0.92 -2.64
N ILE A 108 -4.98 0.07 -3.65
CA ILE A 108 -5.30 -1.34 -3.46
C ILE A 108 -4.08 -2.15 -3.85
N LEU A 109 -3.65 -3.02 -2.95
CA LEU A 109 -2.47 -3.87 -3.11
C LEU A 109 -2.81 -5.32 -2.74
N ALA A 110 -2.02 -6.26 -3.27
CA ALA A 110 -2.09 -7.66 -2.91
C ALA A 110 -0.73 -8.18 -2.49
N ASP A 111 -0.66 -8.86 -1.35
CA ASP A 111 0.40 -9.80 -1.06
C ASP A 111 0.20 -11.04 -1.95
N LEU A 112 1.31 -11.54 -2.53
CA LEU A 112 1.26 -12.68 -3.45
C LEU A 112 1.27 -14.03 -2.74
N GLY A 113 1.45 -14.03 -1.42
CA GLY A 113 1.49 -15.25 -0.62
C GLY A 113 0.17 -16.00 -0.56
N PRO A 114 0.23 -17.28 -0.25
CA PRO A 114 -0.95 -18.15 -0.19
C PRO A 114 -1.80 -17.87 1.04
N ARG A 115 -3.05 -18.30 0.96
CA ARG A 115 -3.97 -18.25 2.10
C ARG A 115 -3.55 -19.16 3.25
N ARG A 116 -2.95 -20.31 2.94
CA ARG A 116 -2.59 -21.36 3.91
C ARG A 116 -1.26 -22.01 3.53
N GLY A 117 -0.62 -22.65 4.51
CA GLY A 117 0.59 -23.43 4.31
C GLY A 117 1.84 -22.57 4.19
N ASP A 118 2.87 -23.17 3.57
CA ASP A 118 4.17 -22.54 3.42
C ASP A 118 4.09 -21.29 2.51
N GLY A 119 4.80 -20.24 2.90
CA GLY A 119 4.75 -18.95 2.19
C GLY A 119 3.64 -18.01 2.61
N LYS A 120 2.73 -18.44 3.52
CA LYS A 120 1.80 -17.50 4.17
C LYS A 120 2.60 -16.48 4.98
N ILE A 121 2.39 -15.20 4.73
CA ILE A 121 3.11 -14.16 5.46
C ILE A 121 2.73 -14.13 6.94
N THR A 122 3.73 -13.90 7.79
CA THR A 122 3.59 -13.69 9.24
C THR A 122 4.09 -12.33 9.68
N GLN A 123 4.64 -11.56 8.73
CA GLN A 123 5.10 -10.19 8.90
C GLN A 123 4.75 -9.38 7.66
N PHE A 124 4.56 -8.08 7.83
CA PHE A 124 4.39 -7.11 6.74
C PHE A 124 4.89 -5.74 7.21
N ALA A 125 5.71 -5.07 6.41
CA ALA A 125 6.34 -3.78 6.73
C ALA A 125 7.02 -3.77 8.12
N GLY A 126 7.68 -4.87 8.48
CA GLY A 126 8.37 -5.04 9.76
C GLY A 126 7.46 -5.32 10.96
N MET A 127 6.14 -5.36 10.76
CA MET A 127 5.16 -5.63 11.81
C MET A 127 4.64 -7.07 11.76
N PRO A 128 4.40 -7.73 12.90
CA PRO A 128 3.82 -9.07 12.93
C PRO A 128 2.37 -9.05 12.43
N VAL A 129 2.01 -10.04 11.62
CA VAL A 129 0.66 -10.27 11.11
C VAL A 129 0.18 -11.64 11.55
N SER A 130 -0.53 -11.69 12.65
CA SER A 130 -1.11 -12.93 13.20
C SER A 130 -2.63 -13.00 13.01
N TRP A 131 -3.26 -11.88 12.68
CA TRP A 131 -4.70 -11.72 12.55
C TRP A 131 -5.06 -10.72 11.46
N ILE A 132 -6.27 -10.82 10.90
CA ILE A 132 -6.93 -9.83 10.07
C ILE A 132 -8.40 -9.69 10.50
N PRO A 133 -9.02 -8.48 10.41
CA PRO A 133 -8.40 -7.25 9.94
C PRO A 133 -7.36 -6.69 10.91
N THR A 134 -6.38 -6.00 10.37
CA THR A 134 -5.33 -5.29 11.11
C THR A 134 -5.14 -3.92 10.47
N THR A 135 -5.06 -2.86 11.29
CA THR A 135 -4.97 -1.49 10.79
C THR A 135 -3.86 -0.74 11.50
N TRP A 136 -2.97 -0.14 10.75
CA TRP A 136 -1.86 0.67 11.26
C TRP A 136 -1.94 2.09 10.72
N VAL A 137 -1.57 3.05 11.56
CA VAL A 137 -1.49 4.48 11.21
C VAL A 137 -0.04 4.92 11.28
N TYR A 138 0.46 5.48 10.19
CA TYR A 138 1.83 6.00 10.07
C TYR A 138 1.83 7.49 9.74
N LYS A 139 2.88 8.20 10.14
CA LYS A 139 3.19 9.56 9.69
C LYS A 139 4.70 9.75 9.62
N GLY A 140 5.22 10.15 8.47
CA GLY A 140 6.65 10.45 8.29
C GLY A 140 7.59 9.28 8.59
N GLY A 141 7.15 8.04 8.34
CA GLY A 141 7.88 6.80 8.64
C GLY A 141 7.62 6.24 10.04
N ASP A 142 7.06 7.03 10.95
CA ASP A 142 6.80 6.59 12.34
C ASP A 142 5.43 5.90 12.44
N LEU A 143 5.39 4.73 13.08
CA LEU A 143 4.16 4.08 13.48
C LEU A 143 3.52 4.88 14.62
N ARG A 144 2.32 5.40 14.39
CA ARG A 144 1.55 6.15 15.40
C ARG A 144 0.63 5.24 16.19
N TYR A 145 -0.12 4.39 15.49
CA TYR A 145 -1.08 3.47 16.10
C TYR A 145 -1.10 2.13 15.39
N ALA A 146 -1.34 1.07 16.14
CA ALA A 146 -1.53 -0.28 15.64
C ALA A 146 -2.77 -0.92 16.27
N LEU A 147 -3.71 -1.29 15.43
CA LEU A 147 -4.92 -2.03 15.78
C LEU A 147 -4.77 -3.44 15.19
N ASN A 148 -4.25 -4.36 15.97
CA ASN A 148 -3.85 -5.69 15.50
C ASN A 148 -4.89 -6.79 15.79
N TYR A 149 -6.08 -6.42 16.27
CA TYR A 149 -7.07 -7.41 16.66
C TYR A 149 -8.50 -6.89 16.52
N GLY A 150 -9.34 -7.72 15.90
CA GLY A 150 -10.78 -7.46 15.79
C GLY A 150 -11.16 -6.43 14.73
N GLU A 151 -12.44 -6.09 14.70
CA GLU A 151 -12.97 -5.07 13.79
C GLU A 151 -12.53 -3.67 14.22
N VAL A 152 -12.25 -2.82 13.23
CA VAL A 152 -11.89 -1.44 13.52
C VAL A 152 -13.11 -0.66 14.03
N ARG A 153 -12.93 0.04 15.12
CA ARG A 153 -13.88 1.04 15.59
C ARG A 153 -13.58 2.37 14.90
N PHE A 154 -14.45 2.78 13.99
CA PHE A 154 -14.21 3.96 13.14
C PHE A 154 -14.15 5.28 13.90
N ASP A 155 -14.86 5.40 15.03
CA ASP A 155 -14.74 6.53 15.95
C ASP A 155 -13.35 6.63 16.57
N VAL A 156 -12.78 5.49 16.99
CA VAL A 156 -11.41 5.41 17.53
C VAL A 156 -10.37 5.66 16.44
N LEU A 157 -10.55 5.08 15.26
CA LEU A 157 -9.63 5.34 14.14
C LEU A 157 -9.64 6.83 13.75
N GLN A 158 -10.82 7.49 13.73
CA GLN A 158 -10.89 8.93 13.47
C GLN A 158 -10.11 9.73 14.52
N GLN A 159 -10.22 9.36 15.80
CA GLN A 159 -9.43 9.99 16.87
C GLN A 159 -7.92 9.80 16.63
N PHE A 160 -7.47 8.61 16.25
CA PHE A 160 -6.07 8.36 15.93
C PHE A 160 -5.56 9.17 14.74
N LEU A 161 -6.41 9.41 13.74
CA LEU A 161 -6.05 10.30 12.63
C LEU A 161 -5.91 11.75 13.08
N GLU A 162 -6.81 12.24 13.94
CA GLU A 162 -6.74 13.60 14.50
C GLU A 162 -5.46 13.76 15.35
N ASP A 163 -5.18 12.84 16.25
CA ASP A 163 -3.99 12.87 17.10
C ASP A 163 -2.69 12.81 16.29
N SER A 164 -2.70 12.07 15.16
CA SER A 164 -1.56 11.95 14.27
C SER A 164 -1.26 13.21 13.46
N LYS A 165 -2.17 14.20 13.40
CA LYS A 165 -1.90 15.50 12.76
C LYS A 165 -0.85 16.29 13.52
N SER A 166 -0.79 16.13 14.83
CA SER A 166 0.19 16.78 15.69
C SER A 166 1.59 16.17 15.53
N GLU A 167 2.63 16.98 15.70
CA GLU A 167 3.98 16.45 15.87
C GLU A 167 4.12 15.87 17.27
N TRP A 168 4.56 14.61 17.35
CA TRP A 168 4.83 13.98 18.62
C TRP A 168 6.23 14.36 19.09
N SER A 169 6.33 15.19 20.12
CA SER A 169 7.58 15.69 20.64
C SER A 169 8.44 14.65 21.40
N HIS A 170 7.95 13.43 21.56
CA HIS A 170 8.60 12.41 22.36
C HIS A 170 9.37 11.41 21.49
N LYS A 171 10.57 11.80 21.11
CA LYS A 171 11.68 10.85 20.91
C LYS A 171 12.36 10.64 22.28
N GLY A 172 11.62 10.21 23.31
CA GLY A 172 12.16 10.13 24.64
C GLY A 172 11.64 8.93 25.39
N GLU A 173 12.53 8.29 26.15
CA GLU A 173 12.16 7.30 27.14
C GLU A 173 11.08 7.88 28.07
N PRO A 174 10.06 7.10 28.44
CA PRO A 174 9.12 7.53 29.45
C PRO A 174 9.90 7.84 30.73
N LYS A 175 9.82 9.09 31.21
CA LYS A 175 10.34 9.40 32.54
C LYS A 175 9.52 8.57 33.51
N LEU A 176 10.18 7.57 34.12
CA LEU A 176 9.58 6.86 35.22
C LEU A 176 9.31 7.88 36.34
N PRO A 177 8.16 7.86 37.00
CA PRO A 177 7.93 8.69 38.18
C PRO A 177 8.97 8.37 39.24
N GLU A 178 9.60 9.39 39.85
CA GLU A 178 10.49 9.27 40.99
C GLU A 178 9.73 8.76 42.21
#